data_5da39cd7d2d0e2f91b7b4bbbc15b9a1e
#
_entry.id   5da39cd7d2d0e2f91b7b4bbbc15b9a1e
#
_cell.length_a   1.000
_cell.length_b   1.000
_cell.length_c   1.000
_cell.angle_alpha   90.00
_cell.angle_beta   90.00
_cell.angle_gamma   90.00
#
_symmetry.space_group_name_H-M   'P 1'
#
loop_
_entity.id
_entity.type
_entity.pdbx_description
1 polymer ?
#
loop_
_entity_poly.entity_id
_entity_poly.type
_entity_poly.pdbx_seq_one_letter_code
_entity_poly.pdbx_strand_id
1 'polypeptide(L)'
;MTRLSTALTQILFVAAASLSSMVMMQVSTASAQTPGFGYFRAELASPVEKTAKIIQGVVWQCEGTVCTGAKATSRPINVCTRLSRKMGEVTAFSTRSEAMADDELATCNTKG
;
A
#
# COMPACT_ATOMS: atom_id res chain seq x y z
N MET A 1 72.60 -19.34 -30.57
CA MET A 1 71.30 -19.93 -30.36
C MET A 1 70.60 -19.22 -29.27
N THR A 2 70.06 -18.12 -29.56
CA THR A 2 69.30 -17.36 -28.58
C THR A 2 67.98 -18.00 -28.35
N ARG A 3 67.83 -18.53 -27.24
CA ARG A 3 66.51 -18.90 -26.75
C ARG A 3 65.79 -17.63 -26.41
N LEU A 4 64.99 -17.20 -27.27
CA LEU A 4 63.99 -16.20 -26.92
C LEU A 4 63.05 -16.82 -25.94
N SER A 5 63.34 -16.59 -24.70
CA SER A 5 62.31 -16.73 -23.72
C SER A 5 61.24 -15.74 -24.03
N THR A 6 60.32 -16.21 -24.74
CA THR A 6 59.07 -15.48 -24.80
C THR A 6 58.53 -15.42 -23.38
N ALA A 7 58.91 -14.36 -22.77
CA ALA A 7 58.21 -14.04 -21.56
C ALA A 7 56.74 -13.87 -21.96
N LEU A 8 56.00 -14.91 -21.80
CA LEU A 8 54.58 -14.81 -21.81
C LEU A 8 54.25 -13.89 -20.67
N THR A 9 54.13 -12.67 -21.04
CA THR A 9 53.45 -11.73 -20.18
C THR A 9 52.03 -12.23 -20.05
N GLN A 10 51.85 -13.03 -19.09
CA GLN A 10 50.52 -13.36 -18.65
C GLN A 10 49.87 -12.06 -18.22
N ILE A 11 49.25 -11.44 -19.12
CA ILE A 11 48.37 -10.34 -18.80
C ILE A 11 47.23 -11.01 -18.08
N LEU A 12 47.37 -11.05 -16.80
CA LEU A 12 46.25 -11.33 -15.93
C LEU A 12 45.27 -10.19 -16.12
N PHE A 13 44.38 -10.41 -17.04
CA PHE A 13 43.15 -9.66 -17.03
C PHE A 13 42.41 -10.02 -15.76
N VAL A 14 42.73 -9.29 -14.74
CA VAL A 14 41.84 -9.23 -13.61
C VAL A 14 40.60 -8.55 -14.17
N ALA A 15 39.70 -9.36 -14.67
CA ALA A 15 38.39 -8.92 -14.88
C ALA A 15 37.86 -8.57 -13.48
N ALA A 16 38.02 -7.33 -13.13
CA ALA A 16 37.29 -6.76 -12.04
C ALA A 16 35.84 -6.80 -12.50
N ALA A 17 35.20 -7.88 -12.21
CA ALA A 17 33.76 -7.91 -12.22
C ALA A 17 33.34 -6.94 -11.14
N SER A 18 33.22 -5.71 -11.51
CA SER A 18 32.50 -4.75 -10.71
C SER A 18 31.07 -5.23 -10.67
N LEU A 19 30.79 -6.06 -9.69
CA LEU A 19 29.44 -6.30 -9.26
C LEU A 19 28.92 -4.95 -8.78
N SER A 20 28.38 -4.21 -9.72
CA SER A 20 27.52 -3.11 -9.40
C SER A 20 26.33 -3.73 -8.70
N SER A 21 26.46 -3.91 -7.41
CA SER A 21 25.30 -4.15 -6.57
C SER A 21 24.43 -2.94 -6.72
N MET A 22 23.49 -2.99 -7.64
CA MET A 22 22.37 -2.10 -7.59
C MET A 22 21.62 -2.46 -6.33
N VAL A 23 22.00 -1.81 -5.28
CA VAL A 23 21.14 -1.72 -4.12
C VAL A 23 19.95 -0.92 -4.59
N MET A 24 18.94 -1.63 -5.03
CA MET A 24 17.63 -1.02 -5.13
C MET A 24 17.24 -0.66 -3.70
N MET A 25 17.51 0.56 -3.35
CA MET A 25 16.83 1.15 -2.23
C MET A 25 15.36 1.17 -2.60
N GLN A 26 14.66 0.17 -2.16
CA GLN A 26 13.23 0.29 -2.05
C GLN A 26 13.00 1.36 -0.99
N VAL A 27 12.79 2.55 -1.46
CA VAL A 27 12.20 3.57 -0.62
C VAL A 27 10.79 3.09 -0.35
N SER A 28 10.62 2.29 0.69
CA SER A 28 9.33 2.16 1.29
C SER A 28 9.01 3.56 1.80
N THR A 29 8.20 4.25 1.03
CA THR A 29 7.56 5.44 1.54
C THR A 29 6.65 4.98 2.66
N ALA A 30 7.21 4.95 3.85
CA ALA A 30 6.38 4.95 5.02
C ALA A 30 5.59 6.24 4.94
N SER A 31 4.36 6.15 4.44
CA SER A 31 3.46 7.27 4.53
C SER A 31 3.36 7.62 6.00
N ALA A 32 3.85 8.81 6.34
CA ALA A 32 3.70 9.32 7.69
C ALA A 32 2.20 9.44 7.94
N GLN A 33 1.65 8.44 8.59
CA GLN A 33 0.25 8.44 8.94
C GLN A 33 0.06 9.41 10.09
N THR A 34 -0.78 10.39 9.88
CA THR A 34 -1.24 11.27 10.95
C THR A 34 -1.86 10.40 12.04
N PRO A 35 -1.56 10.65 13.33
CA PRO A 35 -2.16 9.90 14.42
C PRO A 35 -3.68 9.80 14.27
N GLY A 36 -4.23 8.58 14.31
CA GLY A 36 -5.65 8.29 14.12
C GLY A 36 -6.08 8.00 12.68
N PHE A 37 -5.30 8.40 11.68
CA PHE A 37 -5.54 7.98 10.30
C PHE A 37 -5.09 6.54 10.09
N GLY A 38 -5.85 5.82 9.25
CA GLY A 38 -5.54 4.44 8.95
C GLY A 38 -6.08 3.42 9.96
N TYR A 39 -6.89 3.86 10.91
CA TYR A 39 -7.62 2.92 11.78
C TYR A 39 -8.60 2.08 10.96
N PHE A 40 -9.37 2.71 10.09
CA PHE A 40 -10.18 2.05 9.09
C PHE A 40 -9.48 2.09 7.74
N ARG A 41 -9.54 0.99 7.02
CA ARG A 41 -9.10 0.91 5.64
C ARG A 41 -10.20 0.25 4.82
N ALA A 42 -10.56 0.90 3.74
CA ALA A 42 -11.54 0.37 2.79
C ALA A 42 -10.97 0.36 1.38
N GLU A 43 -11.38 -0.64 0.61
CA GLU A 43 -11.15 -0.67 -0.82
C GLU A 43 -12.48 -0.53 -1.53
N LEU A 44 -12.52 0.36 -2.51
CA LEU A 44 -13.71 0.62 -3.32
C LEU A 44 -13.65 -0.19 -4.62
N ALA A 45 -14.81 -0.55 -5.14
CA ALA A 45 -14.90 -1.23 -6.43
C ALA A 45 -14.49 -0.32 -7.60
N SER A 46 -14.71 0.98 -7.48
CA SER A 46 -14.37 1.96 -8.49
C SER A 46 -13.46 3.05 -7.94
N PRO A 47 -12.47 3.50 -8.73
CA PRO A 47 -11.56 4.53 -8.27
C PRO A 47 -12.26 5.87 -8.12
N VAL A 48 -11.80 6.65 -7.17
CA VAL A 48 -12.23 8.03 -6.92
C VAL A 48 -11.04 8.98 -7.00
N GLU A 49 -11.31 10.23 -7.26
CA GLU A 49 -10.29 11.28 -7.20
C GLU A 49 -9.83 11.46 -5.75
N LYS A 50 -8.59 11.89 -5.59
CA LYS A 50 -8.05 12.21 -4.28
C LYS A 50 -8.96 13.21 -3.56
N THR A 51 -9.49 12.79 -2.44
CA THR A 51 -10.45 13.59 -1.68
C THR A 51 -10.36 13.29 -0.19
N ALA A 52 -10.69 14.29 0.60
CA ALA A 52 -10.91 14.14 2.04
C ALA A 52 -12.37 14.47 2.34
N LYS A 53 -13.04 13.60 3.07
CA LYS A 53 -14.45 13.78 3.45
C LYS A 53 -14.68 13.39 4.90
N ILE A 54 -15.59 14.11 5.53
CA ILE A 54 -16.12 13.72 6.83
C ILE A 54 -17.46 13.05 6.63
N ILE A 55 -17.54 11.77 6.96
CA ILE A 55 -18.75 10.97 6.85
C ILE A 55 -19.17 10.55 8.25
N GLN A 56 -20.20 11.21 8.77
CA GLN A 56 -20.76 10.96 10.09
C GLN A 56 -19.69 10.86 11.21
N GLY A 57 -18.86 11.86 11.28
CA GLY A 57 -17.82 11.98 12.31
C GLY A 57 -16.53 11.24 12.02
N VAL A 58 -16.44 10.49 10.94
CA VAL A 58 -15.21 9.84 10.51
C VAL A 58 -14.57 10.66 9.41
N VAL A 59 -13.32 11.06 9.62
CA VAL A 59 -12.53 11.73 8.59
C VAL A 59 -11.92 10.68 7.67
N TRP A 60 -12.28 10.74 6.40
CA TRP A 60 -11.82 9.81 5.37
C TRP A 60 -10.90 10.52 4.39
N GLN A 61 -9.84 9.82 4.01
CA GLN A 61 -8.99 10.20 2.88
C GLN A 61 -9.03 9.08 1.86
N CYS A 62 -9.48 9.41 0.66
CA CYS A 62 -9.60 8.46 -0.44
C CYS A 62 -8.72 8.89 -1.61
N GLU A 63 -8.06 7.92 -2.22
CA GLU A 63 -7.28 8.09 -3.44
C GLU A 63 -7.32 6.79 -4.25
N GLY A 64 -7.74 6.87 -5.50
CA GLY A 64 -7.97 5.68 -6.29
C GLY A 64 -9.04 4.80 -5.66
N THR A 65 -8.73 3.55 -5.39
CA THR A 65 -9.65 2.60 -4.76
C THR A 65 -9.48 2.48 -3.24
N VAL A 66 -8.51 3.18 -2.66
CA VAL A 66 -8.19 3.05 -1.23
C VAL A 66 -8.68 4.25 -0.45
N CYS A 67 -9.45 3.96 0.60
CA CYS A 67 -9.86 4.95 1.60
C CYS A 67 -9.29 4.57 2.96
N THR A 68 -8.77 5.55 3.67
CA THR A 68 -8.34 5.40 5.05
C THR A 68 -9.12 6.34 5.95
N GLY A 69 -9.55 5.84 7.07
CA GLY A 69 -10.39 6.58 8.01
C GLY A 69 -9.81 6.65 9.41
N ALA A 70 -10.10 7.74 10.09
CA ALA A 70 -9.73 7.93 11.49
C ALA A 70 -10.60 7.06 12.40
N LYS A 71 -10.05 6.72 13.56
CA LYS A 71 -10.78 5.95 14.57
C LYS A 71 -12.09 6.65 14.96
N ALA A 72 -13.15 5.86 15.08
CA ALA A 72 -14.44 6.30 15.56
C ALA A 72 -15.01 5.31 16.57
N THR A 73 -15.97 5.77 17.35
CA THR A 73 -16.64 4.94 18.38
C THR A 73 -17.73 4.04 17.80
N SER A 74 -18.15 4.28 16.59
CA SER A 74 -19.17 3.47 15.90
C SER A 74 -18.65 2.08 15.57
N ARG A 75 -19.55 1.11 15.51
CA ARG A 75 -19.22 -0.25 15.09
C ARG A 75 -18.70 -0.24 13.65
N PRO A 76 -17.71 -1.09 13.32
CA PRO A 76 -17.16 -1.16 11.97
C PRO A 76 -18.19 -1.34 10.86
N ILE A 77 -19.21 -2.17 11.09
CA ILE A 77 -20.27 -2.37 10.11
C ILE A 77 -21.05 -1.08 9.79
N ASN A 78 -21.29 -0.25 10.77
CA ASN A 78 -21.97 1.03 10.58
C ASN A 78 -21.07 2.02 9.84
N VAL A 79 -19.79 2.04 10.16
CA VAL A 79 -18.81 2.88 9.46
C VAL A 79 -18.71 2.49 8.00
N CYS A 80 -18.62 1.20 7.71
CA CYS A 80 -18.60 0.66 6.35
C CYS A 80 -19.86 1.03 5.57
N THR A 81 -21.03 0.82 6.15
CA THR A 81 -22.33 1.13 5.52
C THR A 81 -22.43 2.60 5.13
N ARG A 82 -22.01 3.49 6.01
CA ARG A 82 -22.02 4.94 5.74
C ARG A 82 -21.04 5.33 4.64
N LEU A 83 -19.87 4.69 4.63
CA LEU A 83 -18.89 4.89 3.58
C LEU A 83 -19.44 4.43 2.23
N SER A 84 -20.03 3.24 2.17
CA SER A 84 -20.56 2.69 0.92
C SER A 84 -21.68 3.56 0.32
N ARG A 85 -22.49 4.16 1.15
CA ARG A 85 -23.52 5.10 0.69
C ARG A 85 -22.95 6.34 0.02
N LYS A 86 -21.81 6.80 0.47
CA LYS A 86 -21.20 8.04 -0.02
C LYS A 86 -20.20 7.82 -1.14
N MET A 87 -19.46 6.72 -1.08
CA MET A 87 -18.33 6.48 -1.97
C MET A 87 -18.57 5.36 -2.98
N GLY A 88 -19.63 4.58 -2.81
CA GLY A 88 -19.95 3.43 -3.65
C GLY A 88 -19.55 2.10 -3.02
N GLU A 89 -19.65 1.02 -3.79
CA GLU A 89 -19.41 -0.33 -3.32
C GLU A 89 -18.03 -0.48 -2.69
N VAL A 90 -18.00 -1.10 -1.52
CA VAL A 90 -16.79 -1.45 -0.78
C VAL A 90 -16.48 -2.92 -0.99
N THR A 91 -15.30 -3.22 -1.50
CA THR A 91 -14.86 -4.60 -1.78
C THR A 91 -14.05 -5.22 -0.65
N ALA A 92 -13.45 -4.39 0.19
CA ALA A 92 -12.76 -4.82 1.40
C ALA A 92 -12.84 -3.73 2.46
N PHE A 93 -12.93 -4.14 3.71
CA PHE A 93 -12.96 -3.23 4.85
C PHE A 93 -12.24 -3.87 6.03
N SER A 94 -11.39 -3.11 6.67
CA SER A 94 -10.67 -3.57 7.84
C SER A 94 -10.53 -2.47 8.89
N THR A 95 -10.47 -2.90 10.14
CA THR A 95 -9.95 -2.08 11.23
C THR A 95 -8.46 -2.34 11.36
N ARG A 96 -7.78 -1.61 12.23
CA ARG A 96 -6.32 -1.75 12.43
C ARG A 96 -5.86 -3.20 12.56
N SER A 97 -6.64 -4.05 13.19
CA SER A 97 -6.24 -5.42 13.57
C SER A 97 -7.07 -6.51 12.93
N GLU A 98 -8.16 -6.19 12.26
CA GLU A 98 -9.14 -7.18 11.85
C GLU A 98 -9.81 -6.83 10.52
N ALA A 99 -9.79 -7.78 9.60
CA ALA A 99 -10.54 -7.67 8.36
C ALA A 99 -12.01 -8.04 8.58
N MET A 100 -12.91 -7.30 7.93
CA MET A 100 -14.33 -7.60 7.95
C MET A 100 -14.63 -8.89 7.21
N ALA A 101 -15.44 -9.74 7.78
CA ALA A 101 -15.88 -10.97 7.15
C ALA A 101 -16.75 -10.70 5.92
N ASP A 102 -16.77 -11.63 4.98
CA ASP A 102 -17.46 -11.45 3.69
C ASP A 102 -18.96 -11.23 3.85
N ASP A 103 -19.60 -11.89 4.80
CA ASP A 103 -21.01 -11.71 5.10
C ASP A 103 -21.33 -10.32 5.67
N GLU A 104 -20.48 -9.81 6.52
CA GLU A 104 -20.57 -8.44 7.03
C GLU A 104 -20.34 -7.41 5.92
N LEU A 105 -19.38 -7.69 5.04
CA LEU A 105 -19.10 -6.82 3.91
C LEU A 105 -20.30 -6.76 2.94
N ALA A 106 -20.94 -7.88 2.68
CA ALA A 106 -22.17 -7.92 1.91
C ALA A 106 -23.27 -7.09 2.56
N THR A 107 -23.42 -7.18 3.87
CA THR A 107 -24.38 -6.37 4.64
C THR A 107 -24.03 -4.87 4.55
N CYS A 108 -22.77 -4.52 4.62
CA CYS A 108 -22.30 -3.16 4.44
C CYS A 108 -22.79 -2.56 3.12
N ASN A 109 -22.66 -3.30 2.03
CA ASN A 109 -23.03 -2.84 0.70
C ASN A 109 -24.54 -2.84 0.44
N THR A 110 -25.28 -3.77 1.03
CA THR A 110 -26.74 -3.86 0.82
C THR A 110 -27.51 -2.80 1.62
N LYS A 111 -27.00 -2.36 2.74
CA LYS A 111 -27.57 -1.28 3.53
C LYS A 111 -27.08 0.10 3.11
N GLY A 112 -26.11 0.11 2.23
CA GLY A 112 -25.46 1.31 1.70
C GLY A 112 -26.16 1.95 0.48
#